data_10d92d5219897b2acb10668db1dd699c
#
_entry.id   10d92d5219897b2acb10668db1dd699c
#
_cell.length_a   1.000
_cell.length_b   1.000
_cell.length_c   1.000
_cell.angle_alpha   90.00
_cell.angle_beta   90.00
_cell.angle_gamma   90.00
#
_symmetry.space_group_name_H-M   'P 1'
#
loop_
_entity.id
_entity.type
_entity.pdbx_description
1 polymer ?
#
loop_
_entity_poly.entity_id
_entity_poly.type
_entity_poly.pdbx_seq_one_letter_code
_entity_poly.pdbx_strand_id
1 'polypeptide(L)' 'MLQIPVAKVAVLAVTFAFDRPYTYKIPQPLAATLRPGCRVVVPFSRGNRPCEGMVLALGEAEDDPKFKSITRQ' A
#
# COMPACT_ATOMS: atom_id res chain seq x y z
N MET A 1 -18.06 9.46 -8.70
CA MET A 1 -16.67 9.21 -8.34
C MET A 1 -16.56 7.92 -7.56
N LEU A 2 -15.63 7.07 -7.95
CA LEU A 2 -15.50 5.76 -7.35
C LEU A 2 -14.53 5.80 -6.20
N GLN A 3 -14.97 5.29 -5.06
CA GLN A 3 -14.10 5.01 -3.93
C GLN A 3 -13.52 3.62 -4.10
N ILE A 4 -12.21 3.50 -3.93
CA ILE A 4 -11.52 2.22 -4.06
C ILE A 4 -10.84 1.87 -2.74
N PRO A 5 -10.67 0.58 -2.44
CA PRO A 5 -9.96 0.19 -1.22
C PRO A 5 -8.48 0.53 -1.35
N VAL A 6 -7.95 1.15 -0.31
CA VAL A 6 -6.54 1.52 -0.23
C VAL A 6 -5.98 1.16 1.14
N ALA A 7 -4.66 1.09 1.22
CA ALA A 7 -3.96 0.85 2.47
C ALA A 7 -2.88 1.91 2.66
N LYS A 8 -2.69 2.33 3.90
CA LYS A 8 -1.53 3.12 4.29
C LYS A 8 -0.42 2.15 4.64
N VAL A 9 0.67 2.23 3.92
CA VAL A 9 1.77 1.27 4.04
C VAL A 9 3.05 1.99 4.44
N ALA A 10 3.67 1.50 5.51
CA ALA A 10 5.02 1.92 5.89
C ALA A 10 6.01 1.12 5.05
N VAL A 11 6.69 1.80 4.13
CA VAL A 11 7.69 1.16 3.28
C VAL A 11 8.98 1.06 4.06
N LEU A 12 9.36 -0.16 4.41
CA LEU A 12 10.43 -0.40 5.39
C LEU A 12 11.83 -0.04 4.87
N ALA A 13 11.95 0.19 3.57
CA ALA A 13 13.23 0.60 2.98
C ALA A 13 13.61 2.05 3.28
N VAL A 14 12.70 2.86 3.81
CA VAL A 14 12.96 4.28 4.05
C VAL A 14 13.07 4.57 5.54
N THR A 15 13.87 5.59 5.88
CA THR A 15 14.19 5.92 7.28
C THR A 15 12.96 6.33 8.08
N PHE A 16 12.03 7.04 7.47
CA PHE A 16 10.83 7.55 8.16
C PHE A 16 9.58 6.78 7.75
N ALA A 17 9.72 5.44 7.66
CA ALA A 17 8.65 4.59 7.14
C ALA A 17 7.31 4.78 7.88
N PHE A 18 7.34 4.87 9.21
CA PHE A 18 6.11 4.95 10.00
C PHE A 18 5.57 6.37 10.10
N ASP A 19 6.43 7.38 9.93
CA ASP A 19 6.02 8.78 9.99
C ASP A 19 5.41 9.25 8.67
N ARG A 20 5.79 8.62 7.57
CA ARG A 20 5.36 9.03 6.23
C ARG A 20 4.88 7.83 5.43
N PRO A 21 3.74 7.27 5.80
CA PRO A 21 3.20 6.13 5.05
C PRO A 21 2.75 6.55 3.66
N TYR A 22 2.78 5.59 2.74
CA TYR A 22 2.32 5.79 1.38
C TYR A 22 0.99 5.07 1.17
N THR A 23 0.16 5.62 0.30
CA THR A 23 -1.13 5.03 -0.03
C THR A 23 -0.98 4.13 -1.23
N TYR A 24 -1.44 2.88 -1.10
CA TYR A 24 -1.44 1.89 -2.18
C TYR A 24 -2.84 1.34 -2.39
N LYS A 25 -3.16 1.03 -3.63
CA LYS A 25 -4.40 0.33 -3.94
C LYS A 25 -4.32 -1.11 -3.45
N ILE A 26 -5.44 -1.63 -2.99
CA ILE A 26 -5.53 -3.03 -2.57
C ILE A 26 -6.12 -3.83 -3.72
N PRO A 27 -5.33 -4.75 -4.36
CA PRO A 27 -5.89 -5.61 -5.40
C PRO A 27 -6.99 -6.49 -4.82
N GLN A 28 -7.99 -6.79 -5.62
CA GLN A 28 -9.14 -7.56 -5.19
C GLN A 28 -8.78 -8.88 -4.49
N PRO A 29 -7.82 -9.67 -4.99
CA PRO A 29 -7.47 -10.92 -4.30
C PRO A 29 -6.98 -10.73 -2.86
N LEU A 30 -6.42 -9.56 -2.53
CA LEU A 30 -5.90 -9.28 -1.19
C LEU A 30 -6.92 -8.60 -0.29
N ALA A 31 -8.02 -8.11 -0.84
CA ALA A 31 -8.99 -7.31 -0.09
C ALA A 31 -9.60 -8.09 1.07
N ALA A 32 -9.74 -9.40 0.92
CA ALA A 32 -10.36 -10.25 1.94
C ALA A 32 -9.42 -10.61 3.08
N THR A 33 -8.10 -10.57 2.84
CA THR A 33 -7.13 -11.08 3.81
C THR A 33 -6.24 -10.01 4.43
N LEU A 34 -6.15 -8.86 3.79
CA LEU A 34 -5.26 -7.81 4.25
C LEU A 34 -5.78 -7.17 5.53
N ARG A 35 -4.89 -6.97 6.50
CA ARG A 35 -5.21 -6.36 7.79
C ARG A 35 -4.07 -5.46 8.23
N PRO A 36 -4.32 -4.47 9.09
CA PRO A 36 -3.22 -3.72 9.71
C PRO A 36 -2.25 -4.67 10.40
N GLY A 37 -0.96 -4.42 10.20
CA GLY A 37 0.09 -5.28 10.71
C GLY A 37 0.59 -6.32 9.72
N CYS A 38 -0.12 -6.54 8.61
CA CYS A 38 0.32 -7.48 7.58
C CYS A 38 1.56 -6.96 6.87
N ARG A 39 2.45 -7.89 6.50
CA ARG A 39 3.58 -7.58 5.61
C ARG A 39 3.13 -7.70 4.18
N VAL A 40 3.61 -6.78 3.35
CA VAL A 40 3.27 -6.73 1.93
C VAL A 40 4.52 -6.38 1.13
N VAL A 41 4.48 -6.66 -0.16
CA VAL A 41 5.48 -6.19 -1.11
C VAL A 41 4.83 -5.15 -1.99
N VAL A 42 5.46 -3.99 -2.12
CA VAL A 42 4.93 -2.87 -2.88
C VAL A 42 5.98 -2.34 -3.83
N PRO A 43 5.56 -1.80 -4.99
CA PRO A 43 6.50 -1.09 -5.87
C PRO A 43 6.81 0.28 -5.27
N PHE A 44 8.08 0.64 -5.20
CA PHE A 44 8.49 1.88 -4.57
C PHE A 44 9.45 2.65 -5.46
N SER A 45 9.37 3.97 -5.40
CA SER A 45 10.18 4.92 -6.15
C SER A 45 9.92 4.85 -7.67
N ARG A 46 10.65 5.63 -8.44
CA ARG A 46 10.46 5.71 -9.88
C ARG A 46 10.68 4.38 -10.60
N GLY A 47 11.60 3.57 -10.09
CA GLY A 47 11.90 2.28 -10.69
C GLY A 47 10.93 1.18 -10.32
N ASN A 48 9.93 1.47 -9.50
CA ASN A 48 8.97 0.49 -9.02
C ASN A 48 9.65 -0.73 -8.41
N ARG A 49 10.69 -0.49 -7.63
CA ARG A 49 11.42 -1.57 -6.97
C ARG A 49 10.53 -2.27 -5.98
N PRO A 50 10.53 -3.60 -5.97
CA PRO A 50 9.76 -4.31 -4.94
C PRO A 50 10.39 -4.08 -3.57
N CYS A 51 9.58 -3.56 -2.65
CA CYS A 51 10.03 -3.26 -1.29
C CYS A 51 9.05 -3.85 -0.30
N GLU A 52 9.60 -4.31 0.81
CA GLU A 52 8.75 -4.81 1.90
C GLU A 52 8.12 -3.64 2.62
N GLY A 53 6.86 -3.80 2.98
CA GLY A 53 6.14 -2.81 3.75
C GLY A 53 5.24 -3.44 4.78
N MET A 54 4.70 -2.61 5.66
CA MET A 54 3.73 -3.03 6.65
C MET A 54 2.48 -2.19 6.51
N VAL A 55 1.33 -2.84 6.50
CA VAL A 55 0.05 -2.15 6.46
C VAL A 55 -0.21 -1.51 7.81
N LEU A 56 -0.43 -0.20 7.81
CA LEU A 56 -0.74 0.55 9.04
C LEU A 56 -2.22 0.75 9.22
N ALA A 57 -2.95 0.95 8.13
CA ALA A 57 -4.38 1.21 8.17
C ALA A 57 -5.00 0.85 6.84
N LEU A 58 -6.28 0.52 6.87
CA LEU A 58 -7.08 0.27 5.68
C LEU A 58 -8.12 1.37 5.56
N GLY A 59 -8.52 1.67 4.34
CA GLY A 59 -9.54 2.66 4.11
C GLY A 59 -9.98 2.69 2.66
N GLU A 60 -10.63 3.76 2.29
CA GLU A 60 -11.07 4.00 0.93
C GLU A 60 -10.64 5.38 0.49
N ALA A 61 -10.38 5.53 -0.78
CA ALA A 61 -10.01 6.80 -1.37
C ALA A 61 -10.54 6.88 -2.79
N GLU A 62 -10.62 8.09 -3.30
CA GLU A 62 -10.98 8.30 -4.69
C GLU A 62 -9.86 7.73 -5.57
N ASP A 63 -10.24 7.05 -6.65
CA ASP A 63 -9.26 6.45 -7.56
C ASP A 63 -8.38 7.53 -8.18
N ASP A 64 -7.07 7.29 -8.11
CA ASP A 64 -6.06 8.23 -8.62
C ASP A 64 -5.06 7.42 -9.42
N PRO A 65 -4.78 7.80 -10.69
CA PRO A 65 -3.81 7.07 -11.50
C PRO A 65 -2.39 7.09 -10.92
N LYS A 66 -2.10 7.98 -9.99
CA LYS A 66 -0.79 8.00 -9.30
C LYS A 66 -0.64 6.90 -8.27
N PHE A 67 -1.75 6.33 -7.79
CA PHE A 67 -1.67 5.24 -6.81
C PHE A 67 -1.11 3.99 -7.46
N LYS A 68 -0.10 3.42 -6.84
CA LYS A 68 0.40 2.11 -7.20
C LYS A 68 -0.34 1.06 -6.39
N SER A 69 -0.29 -0.17 -6.84
CA SER A 69 -0.98 -1.29 -6.18
C SER A 69 0.01 -2.13 -5.38
N ILE A 70 -0.47 -2.69 -4.28
CA ILE A 70 0.28 -3.70 -3.53
C ILE A 70 0.53 -4.88 -4.46
N THR A 71 1.77 -5.37 -4.52
CA THR A 71 2.14 -6.46 -5.39
C THR A 71 1.68 -7.81 -4.84
N ARG A 72 1.93 -8.02 -3.55
CA ARG A 72 1.53 -9.26 -2.86
C ARG A 72 1.62 -9.08 -1.36
N GLN A 73 1.01 -9.99 -0.69
CA GLN A 73 1.03 -10.06 0.78
C GLN A 73 2.15 -10.99 1.26
#